data_4c350494b9e87646b1b30d9c7d586e80
#
_entry.id   4c350494b9e87646b1b30d9c7d586e80
#
_cell.length_a   1.000
_cell.length_b   1.000
_cell.length_c   1.000
_cell.angle_alpha   90.00
_cell.angle_beta   90.00
_cell.angle_gamma   90.00
#
_symmetry.space_group_name_H-M   'P 1'
#
loop_
_entity.id
_entity.type
_entity.pdbx_description
1 polymer ?
#
loop_
_entity_poly.entity_id
_entity_poly.type
_entity_poly.pdbx_seq_one_letter_code
_entity_poly.pdbx_strand_id
1 'polypeptide(L)'
;PNYFFFNIQDYELPEIKAYLDEELEKTPVFTPLIRGRLLSIQTKSGELIESGEMIDREANLTWYDAIPDNNQVVEGSWWSNKEGGQMEVSIDSGIAASMDLSIGDQLNFAAGGTNFTATVSSFREVTWESFAPNFFFVLSPALGRDLPQSFITSVQIPSENNQVSKGFVERFPTVTSVDLNAALQQIRSIIGSASLAVQYIFILALIAGILTLIASIFSSADQRKRESAILHTLGAKRSKIFQSVAAEFLVLGLLSGFTAVLAATIFSGFLSTQVFDLN
;
A
#
# COMPACT_ATOMS: atom_id res chain seq x y z
N PRO A 1 4.59 9.02 -11.72
CA PRO A 1 3.31 9.42 -12.30
C PRO A 1 2.33 9.87 -11.23
N ASN A 2 1.48 10.82 -11.60
CA ASN A 2 0.45 11.35 -10.70
C ASN A 2 -0.98 11.30 -11.30
N TYR A 3 -1.08 10.95 -12.58
CA TYR A 3 -2.35 10.69 -13.26
C TYR A 3 -2.34 9.30 -13.88
N PHE A 4 -3.50 8.62 -13.81
CA PHE A 4 -3.78 7.41 -14.56
C PHE A 4 -4.96 7.65 -15.50
N PHE A 5 -4.81 7.21 -16.74
CA PHE A 5 -5.86 7.23 -17.75
C PHE A 5 -6.23 5.80 -18.10
N PHE A 6 -7.52 5.46 -17.91
CA PHE A 6 -8.07 4.13 -18.11
C PHE A 6 -9.13 4.14 -19.20
N ASN A 7 -9.42 2.95 -19.73
CA ASN A 7 -10.48 2.75 -20.73
C ASN A 7 -10.21 3.49 -22.04
N ILE A 8 -8.95 3.65 -22.40
CA ILE A 8 -8.56 4.22 -23.71
C ILE A 8 -8.87 3.16 -24.76
N GLN A 9 -9.70 3.51 -25.74
CA GLN A 9 -10.04 2.60 -26.82
C GLN A 9 -8.99 2.62 -27.92
N ASP A 10 -8.88 1.52 -28.67
CA ASP A 10 -7.86 1.37 -29.71
C ASP A 10 -7.93 2.48 -30.78
N TYR A 11 -9.17 2.88 -31.14
CA TYR A 11 -9.38 3.96 -32.12
C TYR A 11 -9.01 5.35 -31.61
N GLU A 12 -8.97 5.58 -30.29
CA GLU A 12 -8.59 6.85 -29.65
C GLU A 12 -7.07 6.95 -29.44
N LEU A 13 -6.39 5.81 -29.39
CA LEU A 13 -4.98 5.72 -29.03
C LEU A 13 -4.06 6.63 -29.85
N PRO A 14 -4.19 6.74 -31.21
CA PRO A 14 -3.32 7.63 -32.00
C PRO A 14 -3.48 9.10 -31.63
N GLU A 15 -4.72 9.56 -31.41
CA GLU A 15 -5.00 10.96 -31.06
C GLU A 15 -4.56 11.29 -29.64
N ILE A 16 -4.78 10.38 -28.69
CA ILE A 16 -4.31 10.52 -27.31
C ILE A 16 -2.79 10.54 -27.23
N LYS A 17 -2.11 9.68 -27.99
CA LYS A 17 -0.64 9.71 -28.08
C LYS A 17 -0.16 11.06 -28.58
N ALA A 18 -0.70 11.55 -29.69
CA ALA A 18 -0.32 12.83 -30.25
C ALA A 18 -0.52 13.99 -29.25
N TYR A 19 -1.66 14.01 -28.55
CA TYR A 19 -1.95 15.01 -27.52
C TYR A 19 -0.95 14.96 -26.36
N LEU A 20 -0.66 13.76 -25.84
CA LEU A 20 0.25 13.62 -24.69
C LEU A 20 1.72 13.85 -25.09
N ASP A 21 2.11 13.52 -26.32
CA ASP A 21 3.47 13.81 -26.85
C ASP A 21 3.71 15.31 -27.05
N GLU A 22 2.66 16.08 -27.37
CA GLU A 22 2.74 17.54 -27.50
C GLU A 22 2.83 18.24 -26.13
N GLU A 23 2.11 17.72 -25.14
CA GLU A 23 1.95 18.36 -23.82
C GLU A 23 2.96 17.89 -22.76
N LEU A 24 3.58 16.73 -22.96
CA LEU A 24 4.50 16.13 -22.00
C LEU A 24 5.91 15.99 -22.56
N GLU A 25 6.91 16.19 -21.71
CA GLU A 25 8.32 16.02 -22.08
C GLU A 25 8.70 14.57 -22.43
N LYS A 26 7.96 13.62 -21.94
CA LYS A 26 8.22 12.19 -22.12
C LYS A 26 6.96 11.47 -22.59
N THR A 27 7.07 10.76 -23.70
CA THR A 27 6.01 9.90 -24.22
C THR A 27 5.62 8.83 -23.19
N PRO A 28 4.36 8.77 -22.78
CA PRO A 28 3.92 7.76 -21.85
C PRO A 28 3.81 6.37 -22.51
N VAL A 29 4.02 5.33 -21.70
CA VAL A 29 3.82 3.95 -22.15
C VAL A 29 2.35 3.59 -22.02
N PHE A 30 1.76 3.09 -23.10
CA PHE A 30 0.38 2.59 -23.12
C PHE A 30 0.39 1.08 -22.97
N THR A 31 -0.23 0.61 -21.91
CA THR A 31 -0.30 -0.81 -21.57
C THR A 31 -1.67 -1.35 -21.95
N PRO A 32 -1.76 -2.43 -22.73
CA PRO A 32 -3.03 -3.06 -23.03
C PRO A 32 -3.66 -3.65 -21.74
N LEU A 33 -4.96 -3.48 -21.61
CA LEU A 33 -5.79 -4.00 -20.52
C LEU A 33 -6.90 -4.87 -21.12
N ILE A 34 -6.84 -6.15 -20.84
CA ILE A 34 -7.84 -7.14 -21.25
C ILE A 34 -8.63 -7.52 -20.01
N ARG A 35 -9.94 -7.28 -20.03
CA ARG A 35 -10.82 -7.73 -18.95
C ARG A 35 -11.20 -9.17 -19.19
N GLY A 36 -10.74 -10.03 -18.31
CA GLY A 36 -10.98 -11.47 -18.37
C GLY A 36 -11.43 -12.05 -17.05
N ARG A 37 -11.62 -13.34 -17.04
CA ARG A 37 -11.95 -14.13 -15.86
C ARG A 37 -11.21 -15.44 -15.94
N LEU A 38 -10.59 -15.89 -14.85
CA LEU A 38 -10.03 -17.22 -14.73
C LEU A 38 -11.17 -18.20 -14.42
N LEU A 39 -11.38 -19.18 -15.29
CA LEU A 39 -12.46 -20.15 -15.19
C LEU A 39 -12.04 -21.42 -14.45
N SER A 40 -10.87 -21.95 -14.78
CA SER A 40 -10.34 -23.17 -14.18
C SER A 40 -8.83 -23.28 -14.39
N ILE A 41 -8.22 -24.16 -13.63
CA ILE A 41 -6.82 -24.52 -13.72
C ILE A 41 -6.74 -26.02 -13.98
N GLN A 42 -5.99 -26.41 -14.99
CA GLN A 42 -5.62 -27.81 -15.20
C GLN A 42 -4.15 -27.97 -14.85
N THR A 43 -3.89 -28.71 -13.78
CA THR A 43 -2.51 -28.97 -13.36
C THR A 43 -1.79 -29.86 -14.37
N LYS A 44 -0.47 -29.80 -14.36
CA LYS A 44 0.38 -30.69 -15.19
C LYS A 44 0.13 -32.16 -14.90
N SER A 45 -0.36 -32.52 -13.70
CA SER A 45 -0.77 -33.88 -13.33
C SER A 45 -2.14 -34.32 -13.92
N GLY A 46 -2.88 -33.38 -14.52
CA GLY A 46 -4.19 -33.60 -15.11
C GLY A 46 -5.36 -33.32 -14.15
N GLU A 47 -5.11 -32.84 -12.96
CA GLU A 47 -6.17 -32.41 -12.02
C GLU A 47 -6.83 -31.12 -12.50
N LEU A 48 -8.16 -31.07 -12.46
CA LEU A 48 -8.95 -29.89 -12.82
C LEU A 48 -9.45 -29.20 -11.56
N ILE A 49 -9.10 -27.93 -11.38
CA ILE A 49 -9.50 -27.07 -10.26
C ILE A 49 -10.48 -26.01 -10.79
N GLU A 50 -11.74 -26.07 -10.37
CA GLU A 50 -12.82 -25.17 -10.80
C GLU A 50 -13.32 -24.26 -9.67
N SER A 51 -12.69 -24.29 -8.50
CA SER A 51 -13.03 -23.45 -7.37
C SER A 51 -11.79 -22.98 -6.63
N GLY A 52 -11.77 -21.70 -6.22
CA GLY A 52 -10.63 -21.11 -5.52
C GLY A 52 -10.78 -19.59 -5.41
N GLU A 53 -9.90 -18.97 -4.67
CA GLU A 53 -9.98 -17.54 -4.37
C GLU A 53 -9.99 -16.63 -5.59
N MET A 54 -9.23 -16.99 -6.65
CA MET A 54 -9.11 -16.23 -7.89
C MET A 54 -9.97 -16.79 -9.04
N ILE A 55 -10.61 -17.96 -8.86
CA ILE A 55 -11.47 -18.56 -9.88
C ILE A 55 -12.83 -17.86 -9.87
N ASP A 56 -13.40 -17.65 -11.05
CA ASP A 56 -14.64 -16.89 -11.31
C ASP A 56 -14.60 -15.40 -10.94
N ARG A 57 -13.47 -14.88 -10.49
CA ARG A 57 -13.28 -13.45 -10.29
C ARG A 57 -12.80 -12.76 -11.56
N GLU A 58 -13.10 -11.47 -11.65
CA GLU A 58 -12.55 -10.62 -12.71
C GLU A 58 -11.02 -10.60 -12.60
N ALA A 59 -10.34 -10.96 -13.68
CA ALA A 59 -8.91 -10.93 -13.82
C ALA A 59 -8.54 -9.91 -14.90
N ASN A 60 -7.77 -8.91 -14.53
CA ASN A 60 -7.17 -8.00 -15.48
C ASN A 60 -5.92 -8.65 -16.07
N LEU A 61 -5.92 -8.80 -17.37
CA LEU A 61 -4.84 -9.41 -18.15
C LEU A 61 -4.17 -8.33 -18.98
N THR A 62 -2.92 -8.56 -19.32
CA THR A 62 -2.17 -7.74 -20.28
C THR A 62 -1.28 -8.63 -21.15
N TRP A 63 -0.59 -8.04 -22.11
CA TRP A 63 0.46 -8.71 -22.87
C TRP A 63 1.61 -7.76 -23.15
N TYR A 64 2.83 -8.30 -23.25
CA TYR A 64 4.04 -7.56 -23.57
C TYR A 64 4.92 -8.35 -24.52
N ASP A 65 5.59 -7.66 -25.43
CA ASP A 65 6.64 -8.25 -26.29
C ASP A 65 7.90 -8.59 -25.49
N ALA A 66 8.29 -7.69 -24.61
CA ALA A 66 9.47 -7.83 -23.75
C ALA A 66 9.05 -7.64 -22.27
N ILE A 67 9.84 -8.21 -21.38
CA ILE A 67 9.60 -8.04 -19.95
C ILE A 67 9.71 -6.55 -19.57
N PRO A 68 8.75 -5.99 -18.82
CA PRO A 68 8.85 -4.62 -18.32
C PRO A 68 10.00 -4.47 -17.31
N ASP A 69 10.61 -3.28 -17.25
CA ASP A 69 11.77 -2.98 -16.39
C ASP A 69 11.50 -3.21 -14.88
N ASN A 70 10.24 -3.09 -14.48
CA ASN A 70 9.78 -3.29 -13.10
C ASN A 70 9.30 -4.72 -12.81
N ASN A 71 9.62 -5.67 -13.69
CA ASN A 71 9.32 -7.08 -13.53
C ASN A 71 10.61 -7.91 -13.71
N GLN A 72 10.76 -8.96 -12.91
CA GLN A 72 11.88 -9.90 -13.02
C GLN A 72 11.36 -11.34 -13.03
N VAL A 73 11.76 -12.14 -14.01
CA VAL A 73 11.47 -13.59 -14.01
C VAL A 73 12.30 -14.27 -12.95
N VAL A 74 11.63 -14.97 -12.02
CA VAL A 74 12.26 -15.71 -10.92
C VAL A 74 12.28 -17.21 -11.16
N GLU A 75 11.32 -17.72 -11.99
CA GLU A 75 11.26 -19.13 -12.36
C GLU A 75 10.69 -19.30 -13.78
N GLY A 76 11.14 -20.31 -14.50
CA GLY A 76 10.75 -20.55 -15.88
C GLY A 76 11.45 -19.65 -16.88
N SER A 77 10.79 -19.30 -17.97
CA SER A 77 11.36 -18.46 -19.03
C SER A 77 10.29 -17.55 -19.65
N TRP A 78 10.71 -16.31 -19.95
CA TRP A 78 9.89 -15.42 -20.77
C TRP A 78 9.86 -15.90 -22.21
N TRP A 79 8.74 -15.70 -22.91
CA TRP A 79 8.61 -16.10 -24.31
C TRP A 79 9.66 -15.45 -25.22
N SER A 80 10.26 -16.25 -26.08
CA SER A 80 11.31 -15.80 -27.00
C SER A 80 10.80 -15.42 -28.39
N ASN A 81 9.59 -15.90 -28.77
CA ASN A 81 9.02 -15.69 -30.10
C ASN A 81 7.82 -14.74 -30.07
N LYS A 82 7.91 -13.67 -30.86
CA LYS A 82 6.88 -12.62 -31.00
C LYS A 82 5.75 -13.00 -31.95
N GLU A 83 6.00 -13.90 -32.91
CA GLU A 83 5.06 -14.29 -33.95
C GLU A 83 4.93 -15.82 -34.00
N GLY A 84 3.70 -16.33 -33.83
CA GLY A 84 3.41 -17.76 -33.87
C GLY A 84 3.82 -18.58 -32.66
N GLY A 85 4.07 -17.91 -31.52
CA GLY A 85 4.44 -18.53 -30.26
C GLY A 85 3.29 -19.34 -29.62
N GLN A 86 3.65 -20.12 -28.60
CA GLN A 86 2.67 -20.85 -27.79
C GLN A 86 1.78 -19.87 -27.03
N MET A 87 0.56 -20.29 -26.69
CA MET A 87 -0.35 -19.57 -25.82
C MET A 87 0.17 -19.68 -24.37
N GLU A 88 1.00 -18.72 -23.97
CA GLU A 88 1.70 -18.72 -22.69
C GLU A 88 1.21 -17.61 -21.78
N VAL A 89 1.34 -17.85 -20.46
CA VAL A 89 1.08 -16.85 -19.43
C VAL A 89 2.23 -16.81 -18.43
N SER A 90 2.66 -15.60 -18.11
CA SER A 90 3.57 -15.31 -17.00
C SER A 90 2.76 -14.78 -15.82
N ILE A 91 3.04 -15.28 -14.61
CA ILE A 91 2.24 -15.01 -13.41
C ILE A 91 3.09 -14.35 -12.35
N ASP A 92 2.50 -13.43 -11.57
CA ASP A 92 3.12 -12.90 -10.36
C ASP A 92 3.40 -14.03 -9.36
N SER A 93 4.61 -14.08 -8.79
CA SER A 93 5.06 -15.15 -7.91
C SER A 93 4.22 -15.29 -6.64
N GLY A 94 3.72 -14.17 -6.09
CA GLY A 94 2.85 -14.17 -4.91
C GLY A 94 1.50 -14.82 -5.20
N ILE A 95 0.88 -14.48 -6.33
CA ILE A 95 -0.36 -15.09 -6.79
C ILE A 95 -0.14 -16.56 -7.15
N ALA A 96 0.96 -16.88 -7.85
CA ALA A 96 1.28 -18.26 -8.19
C ALA A 96 1.40 -19.16 -6.94
N ALA A 97 2.09 -18.66 -5.91
CA ALA A 97 2.22 -19.37 -4.63
C ALA A 97 0.89 -19.53 -3.89
N SER A 98 0.04 -18.50 -3.90
CA SER A 98 -1.29 -18.58 -3.24
C SER A 98 -2.25 -19.57 -3.90
N MET A 99 -2.04 -19.85 -5.18
CA MET A 99 -2.84 -20.78 -5.98
C MET A 99 -2.17 -22.14 -6.20
N ASP A 100 -1.00 -22.38 -5.61
CA ASP A 100 -0.19 -23.62 -5.75
C ASP A 100 0.10 -24.00 -7.22
N LEU A 101 0.40 -22.97 -8.04
CA LEU A 101 0.66 -23.14 -9.46
C LEU A 101 2.08 -23.62 -9.74
N SER A 102 2.23 -24.42 -10.78
CA SER A 102 3.50 -24.92 -11.28
C SER A 102 3.72 -24.54 -12.75
N ILE A 103 4.99 -24.42 -13.15
CA ILE A 103 5.33 -24.22 -14.57
C ILE A 103 4.81 -25.41 -15.40
N GLY A 104 4.05 -25.11 -16.45
CA GLY A 104 3.40 -26.07 -17.33
C GLY A 104 1.94 -26.35 -17.01
N ASP A 105 1.39 -25.81 -15.92
CA ASP A 105 -0.05 -25.82 -15.69
C ASP A 105 -0.79 -25.02 -16.75
N GLN A 106 -2.05 -25.35 -17.00
CA GLN A 106 -2.89 -24.67 -17.98
C GLN A 106 -3.99 -23.89 -17.28
N LEU A 107 -4.08 -22.60 -17.57
CA LEU A 107 -5.11 -21.70 -17.08
C LEU A 107 -6.13 -21.44 -18.17
N ASN A 108 -7.40 -21.70 -17.87
CA ASN A 108 -8.51 -21.42 -18.76
C ASN A 108 -9.12 -20.08 -18.41
N PHE A 109 -9.09 -19.14 -19.36
CA PHE A 109 -9.64 -17.80 -19.21
C PHE A 109 -10.83 -17.58 -20.12
N ALA A 110 -11.71 -16.66 -19.73
CA ALA A 110 -12.70 -16.04 -20.59
C ALA A 110 -12.40 -14.56 -20.72
N ALA A 111 -12.35 -14.02 -21.94
CA ALA A 111 -12.25 -12.61 -22.22
C ALA A 111 -12.99 -12.27 -23.52
N GLY A 112 -13.75 -11.16 -23.53
CA GLY A 112 -14.47 -10.67 -24.71
C GLY A 112 -15.47 -11.67 -25.28
N GLY A 113 -16.00 -12.59 -24.47
CA GLY A 113 -16.93 -13.63 -24.91
C GLY A 113 -16.25 -14.88 -25.50
N THR A 114 -14.93 -14.96 -25.49
CA THR A 114 -14.14 -16.10 -25.98
C THR A 114 -13.40 -16.76 -24.83
N ASN A 115 -13.41 -18.11 -24.83
CA ASN A 115 -12.62 -18.89 -23.88
C ASN A 115 -11.30 -19.31 -24.55
N PHE A 116 -10.21 -19.25 -23.80
CA PHE A 116 -8.90 -19.66 -24.26
C PHE A 116 -8.08 -20.26 -23.12
N THR A 117 -7.08 -21.05 -23.47
CA THR A 117 -6.17 -21.70 -22.54
C THR A 117 -4.76 -21.14 -22.71
N ALA A 118 -4.11 -20.81 -21.62
CA ALA A 118 -2.71 -20.39 -21.60
C ALA A 118 -1.90 -21.29 -20.68
N THR A 119 -0.69 -21.69 -21.13
CA THR A 119 0.23 -22.51 -20.35
C THR A 119 1.14 -21.61 -19.52
N VAL A 120 1.33 -21.93 -18.25
CA VAL A 120 2.24 -21.19 -17.36
C VAL A 120 3.68 -21.41 -17.81
N SER A 121 4.33 -20.36 -18.29
CA SER A 121 5.71 -20.39 -18.80
C SER A 121 6.72 -19.83 -17.81
N SER A 122 6.30 -18.89 -16.95
CA SER A 122 7.19 -18.26 -15.97
C SER A 122 6.46 -17.67 -14.78
N PHE A 123 7.17 -17.57 -13.66
CA PHE A 123 6.79 -16.75 -12.52
C PHE A 123 7.68 -15.52 -12.48
N ARG A 124 7.12 -14.39 -12.11
CA ARG A 124 7.83 -13.11 -12.05
C ARG A 124 7.55 -12.38 -10.75
N GLU A 125 8.54 -11.65 -10.30
CA GLU A 125 8.44 -10.70 -9.20
C GLU A 125 8.15 -9.32 -9.78
N VAL A 126 7.16 -8.64 -9.20
CA VAL A 126 6.64 -7.35 -9.67
C VAL A 126 6.94 -6.28 -8.63
N THR A 127 7.57 -5.17 -9.04
CA THR A 127 7.75 -3.99 -8.19
C THR A 127 6.49 -3.14 -8.24
N TRP A 128 5.56 -3.40 -7.32
CA TRP A 128 4.26 -2.71 -7.26
C TRP A 128 4.39 -1.23 -6.93
N GLU A 129 5.41 -0.83 -6.18
CA GLU A 129 5.68 0.55 -5.76
C GLU A 129 6.11 1.48 -6.91
N SER A 130 6.35 0.94 -8.08
CA SER A 130 6.78 1.70 -9.27
C SER A 130 5.70 2.66 -9.81
N PHE A 131 4.44 2.51 -9.38
CA PHE A 131 3.27 3.21 -9.92
C PHE A 131 3.10 3.06 -11.45
N ALA A 132 3.77 2.07 -12.05
CA ALA A 132 3.49 1.64 -13.41
C ALA A 132 2.28 0.69 -13.41
N PRO A 133 1.50 0.64 -14.51
CA PRO A 133 0.46 -0.37 -14.66
C PRO A 133 1.06 -1.77 -14.58
N ASN A 134 0.65 -2.55 -13.59
CA ASN A 134 1.09 -3.92 -13.36
C ASN A 134 -0.10 -4.88 -13.29
N PHE A 135 0.14 -6.13 -13.63
CA PHE A 135 -0.90 -7.16 -13.73
C PHE A 135 -0.39 -8.47 -13.17
N PHE A 136 -1.27 -9.24 -12.54
CA PHE A 136 -0.94 -10.57 -12.05
C PHE A 136 -0.67 -11.56 -13.18
N PHE A 137 -1.43 -11.46 -14.26
CA PHE A 137 -1.33 -12.34 -15.42
C PHE A 137 -0.89 -11.55 -16.65
N VAL A 138 0.20 -11.96 -17.26
CA VAL A 138 0.70 -11.40 -18.52
C VAL A 138 0.68 -12.50 -19.58
N LEU A 139 -0.05 -12.26 -20.65
CA LEU A 139 -0.18 -13.19 -21.77
C LEU A 139 0.97 -12.99 -22.77
N SER A 140 1.31 -14.03 -23.50
CA SER A 140 2.19 -13.90 -24.66
C SER A 140 1.52 -13.07 -25.76
N PRO A 141 2.29 -12.33 -26.58
CA PRO A 141 1.75 -11.52 -27.67
C PRO A 141 0.91 -12.30 -28.68
N ALA A 142 1.25 -13.57 -28.90
CA ALA A 142 0.50 -14.49 -29.78
C ALA A 142 -0.96 -14.67 -29.34
N LEU A 143 -1.23 -14.52 -28.04
CA LEU A 143 -2.58 -14.67 -27.48
C LEU A 143 -3.23 -13.30 -27.20
N GLY A 144 -2.47 -12.37 -26.65
CA GLY A 144 -3.03 -11.12 -26.13
C GLY A 144 -3.45 -10.11 -27.20
N ARG A 145 -2.78 -10.08 -28.36
CA ARG A 145 -3.02 -9.07 -29.40
C ARG A 145 -4.41 -9.14 -30.03
N ASP A 146 -4.96 -10.35 -30.16
CA ASP A 146 -6.23 -10.57 -30.84
C ASP A 146 -7.43 -10.47 -29.90
N LEU A 147 -7.20 -10.30 -28.58
CA LEU A 147 -8.27 -10.19 -27.60
C LEU A 147 -8.80 -8.75 -27.53
N PRO A 148 -10.11 -8.57 -27.28
CA PRO A 148 -10.67 -7.24 -27.04
C PRO A 148 -9.98 -6.57 -25.86
N GLN A 149 -9.44 -5.38 -26.09
CA GLN A 149 -8.62 -4.67 -25.13
C GLN A 149 -8.91 -3.17 -25.12
N SER A 150 -8.63 -2.55 -24.01
CA SER A 150 -8.48 -1.11 -23.85
C SER A 150 -7.05 -0.81 -23.43
N PHE A 151 -6.68 0.45 -23.33
CA PHE A 151 -5.34 0.81 -22.88
C PHE A 151 -5.41 1.60 -21.58
N ILE A 152 -4.37 1.43 -20.78
CA ILE A 152 -4.10 2.20 -19.58
C ILE A 152 -2.72 2.85 -19.74
N THR A 153 -2.61 4.09 -19.26
CA THR A 153 -1.33 4.77 -19.17
C THR A 153 -1.22 5.54 -17.88
N SER A 154 0.01 5.73 -17.41
CA SER A 154 0.32 6.59 -16.27
C SER A 154 1.25 7.72 -16.73
N VAL A 155 0.95 8.94 -16.30
CA VAL A 155 1.67 10.13 -16.70
C VAL A 155 2.05 10.98 -15.50
N GLN A 156 3.10 11.79 -15.67
CA GLN A 156 3.49 12.81 -14.74
C GLN A 156 3.11 14.17 -15.32
N ILE A 157 2.06 14.79 -14.78
CA ILE A 157 1.65 16.15 -15.15
C ILE A 157 2.14 17.10 -14.03
N PRO A 158 2.98 18.10 -14.34
CA PRO A 158 3.38 19.09 -13.34
C PRO A 158 2.18 19.80 -12.73
N SER A 159 2.23 20.06 -11.42
CA SER A 159 1.12 20.69 -10.67
C SER A 159 0.77 22.08 -11.19
N GLU A 160 1.70 22.75 -11.85
CA GLU A 160 1.52 24.06 -12.48
C GLU A 160 0.73 23.98 -13.78
N ASN A 161 0.62 22.79 -14.38
CA ASN A 161 0.02 22.57 -15.70
C ASN A 161 -1.35 21.86 -15.64
N ASN A 162 -2.21 22.31 -14.73
CA ASN A 162 -3.58 21.81 -14.59
C ASN A 162 -4.45 21.94 -15.88
N GLN A 163 -3.96 22.69 -16.87
CA GLN A 163 -4.65 22.85 -18.15
C GLN A 163 -4.57 21.57 -18.99
N VAL A 164 -3.46 20.83 -18.91
CA VAL A 164 -3.29 19.58 -19.64
C VAL A 164 -4.31 18.53 -19.22
N SER A 165 -4.49 18.34 -17.90
CA SER A 165 -5.45 17.35 -17.41
C SER A 165 -6.90 17.76 -17.73
N LYS A 166 -7.23 19.04 -17.63
CA LYS A 166 -8.57 19.55 -18.00
C LYS A 166 -8.83 19.42 -19.49
N GLY A 167 -7.90 19.87 -20.33
CA GLY A 167 -7.99 19.76 -21.78
C GLY A 167 -8.09 18.31 -22.24
N PHE A 168 -7.39 17.39 -21.55
CA PHE A 168 -7.48 15.97 -21.82
C PHE A 168 -8.90 15.41 -21.55
N VAL A 169 -9.47 15.71 -20.39
CA VAL A 169 -10.81 15.23 -20.01
C VAL A 169 -11.91 15.84 -20.90
N GLU A 170 -11.77 17.10 -21.31
CA GLU A 170 -12.71 17.75 -22.22
C GLU A 170 -12.65 17.14 -23.64
N ARG A 171 -11.46 16.79 -24.12
CA ARG A 171 -11.25 16.25 -25.46
C ARG A 171 -11.56 14.75 -25.56
N PHE A 172 -11.30 13.99 -24.47
CA PHE A 172 -11.48 12.53 -24.42
C PHE A 172 -12.44 12.11 -23.29
N PRO A 173 -13.72 12.43 -23.38
CA PRO A 173 -14.69 12.19 -22.29
C PRO A 173 -14.98 10.71 -22.03
N THR A 174 -14.60 9.82 -22.93
CA THR A 174 -14.71 8.36 -22.80
C THR A 174 -13.62 7.77 -21.91
N VAL A 175 -12.51 8.48 -21.75
CA VAL A 175 -11.35 8.05 -20.96
C VAL A 175 -11.56 8.41 -19.48
N THR A 176 -11.39 7.44 -18.63
CA THR A 176 -11.44 7.66 -17.18
C THR A 176 -10.10 8.21 -16.69
N SER A 177 -10.10 9.40 -16.11
CA SER A 177 -8.93 10.03 -15.51
C SER A 177 -8.96 9.92 -13.99
N VAL A 178 -7.87 9.45 -13.40
CA VAL A 178 -7.69 9.37 -11.94
C VAL A 178 -6.48 10.20 -11.53
N ASP A 179 -6.72 11.24 -10.73
CA ASP A 179 -5.69 12.08 -10.12
C ASP A 179 -5.28 11.48 -8.76
N LEU A 180 -4.08 10.88 -8.71
CA LEU A 180 -3.52 10.31 -7.50
C LEU A 180 -3.18 11.37 -6.45
N ASN A 181 -2.77 12.58 -6.86
CA ASN A 181 -2.47 13.64 -5.90
C ASN A 181 -3.72 14.03 -5.12
N ALA A 182 -4.86 14.17 -5.80
CA ALA A 182 -6.12 14.49 -5.15
C ALA A 182 -6.54 13.37 -4.17
N ALA A 183 -6.43 12.12 -4.57
CA ALA A 183 -6.72 10.97 -3.71
C ALA A 183 -5.78 10.90 -2.50
N LEU A 184 -4.49 11.10 -2.69
CA LEU A 184 -3.50 11.11 -1.61
C LEU A 184 -3.69 12.30 -0.66
N GLN A 185 -4.07 13.48 -1.17
CA GLN A 185 -4.38 14.64 -0.33
C GLN A 185 -5.61 14.37 0.56
N GLN A 186 -6.63 13.72 0.02
CA GLN A 186 -7.80 13.34 0.79
C GLN A 186 -7.44 12.38 1.93
N ILE A 187 -6.64 11.35 1.64
CA ILE A 187 -6.14 10.41 2.66
C ILE A 187 -5.32 11.14 3.73
N ARG A 188 -4.39 12.03 3.33
CA ARG A 188 -3.59 12.84 4.26
C ARG A 188 -4.46 13.74 5.13
N SER A 189 -5.52 14.32 4.59
CA SER A 189 -6.47 15.13 5.35
C SER A 189 -7.21 14.31 6.41
N ILE A 190 -7.65 13.10 6.07
CA ILE A 190 -8.29 12.18 7.01
C ILE A 190 -7.32 11.79 8.13
N ILE A 191 -6.09 11.41 7.78
CA ILE A 191 -5.04 11.05 8.75
C ILE A 191 -4.72 12.25 9.65
N GLY A 192 -4.61 13.45 9.07
CA GLY A 192 -4.38 14.70 9.82
C GLY A 192 -5.48 14.97 10.83
N SER A 193 -6.72 14.83 10.44
CA SER A 193 -7.89 15.01 11.33
C SER A 193 -7.93 13.97 12.46
N ALA A 194 -7.64 12.70 12.15
CA ALA A 194 -7.53 11.64 13.15
C ALA A 194 -6.38 11.92 14.13
N SER A 195 -5.22 12.37 13.64
CA SER A 195 -4.06 12.74 14.48
C SER A 195 -4.38 13.87 15.43
N LEU A 196 -5.11 14.90 14.98
CA LEU A 196 -5.59 15.97 15.83
C LEU A 196 -6.50 15.47 16.96
N ALA A 197 -7.45 14.57 16.64
CA ALA A 197 -8.33 13.98 17.66
C ALA A 197 -7.54 13.23 18.74
N VAL A 198 -6.55 12.42 18.33
CA VAL A 198 -5.64 11.72 19.25
C VAL A 198 -4.84 12.70 20.11
N GLN A 199 -4.36 13.79 19.51
CA GLN A 199 -3.61 14.83 20.23
C GLN A 199 -4.47 15.50 21.32
N TYR A 200 -5.74 15.79 21.06
CA TYR A 200 -6.68 16.32 22.08
C TYR A 200 -6.89 15.34 23.23
N ILE A 201 -7.07 14.05 22.94
CA ILE A 201 -7.19 13.01 23.96
C ILE A 201 -5.92 12.96 24.83
N PHE A 202 -4.74 13.09 24.20
CA PHE A 202 -3.46 13.09 24.90
C PHE A 202 -3.32 14.29 25.85
N ILE A 203 -3.72 15.49 25.39
CA ILE A 203 -3.73 16.70 26.23
C ILE A 203 -4.68 16.55 27.43
N LEU A 204 -5.87 16.00 27.21
CA LEU A 204 -6.82 15.74 28.31
C LEU A 204 -6.27 14.72 29.33
N ALA A 205 -5.63 13.66 28.84
CA ALA A 205 -4.98 12.67 29.71
C ALA A 205 -3.83 13.29 30.52
N LEU A 206 -3.04 14.17 29.90
CA LEU A 206 -1.96 14.91 30.57
C LEU A 206 -2.52 15.81 31.69
N ILE A 207 -3.59 16.56 31.40
CA ILE A 207 -4.27 17.43 32.39
C ILE A 207 -4.80 16.57 33.54
N ALA A 208 -5.47 15.45 33.26
CA ALA A 208 -5.98 14.54 34.27
C ALA A 208 -4.85 13.95 35.14
N GLY A 209 -3.71 13.60 34.53
CA GLY A 209 -2.51 13.14 35.25
C GLY A 209 -1.96 14.20 36.19
N ILE A 210 -1.86 15.46 35.74
CA ILE A 210 -1.41 16.58 36.56
C ILE A 210 -2.38 16.83 37.73
N LEU A 211 -3.69 16.82 37.48
CA LEU A 211 -4.69 16.97 38.53
C LEU A 211 -4.61 15.87 39.59
N THR A 212 -4.42 14.64 39.16
CA THR A 212 -4.24 13.47 40.03
C THR A 212 -2.99 13.61 40.88
N LEU A 213 -1.88 14.08 40.29
CA LEU A 213 -0.65 14.35 41.01
C LEU A 213 -0.82 15.45 42.06
N ILE A 214 -1.50 16.54 41.72
CA ILE A 214 -1.81 17.65 42.65
C ILE A 214 -2.70 17.12 43.81
N ALA A 215 -3.74 16.37 43.50
CA ALA A 215 -4.63 15.76 44.52
C ALA A 215 -3.87 14.83 45.49
N SER A 216 -2.95 14.01 44.94
CA SER A 216 -2.08 13.15 45.74
C SER A 216 -1.17 13.90 46.69
N ILE A 217 -0.57 15.00 46.21
CA ILE A 217 0.26 15.88 47.05
C ILE A 217 -0.59 16.49 48.21
N PHE A 218 -1.78 17.00 47.90
CA PHE A 218 -2.67 17.57 48.93
C PHE A 218 -3.12 16.52 49.93
N SER A 219 -3.48 15.31 49.47
CA SER A 219 -3.90 14.20 50.33
C SER A 219 -2.80 13.78 51.31
N SER A 220 -1.54 13.80 50.90
CA SER A 220 -0.40 13.44 51.78
C SER A 220 0.17 14.61 52.60
N ALA A 221 -0.30 15.85 52.37
CA ALA A 221 0.28 17.04 52.96
C ALA A 221 0.25 17.06 54.51
N ASP A 222 -0.83 16.58 55.12
CA ASP A 222 -0.95 16.57 56.58
C ASP A 222 -0.08 15.51 57.27
N GLN A 223 0.08 14.35 56.68
CA GLN A 223 1.02 13.33 57.10
C GLN A 223 2.48 13.88 56.99
N ARG A 224 2.82 14.49 55.89
CA ARG A 224 4.16 15.06 55.66
C ARG A 224 4.46 16.23 56.62
N LYS A 225 3.47 17.04 56.97
CA LYS A 225 3.63 18.10 57.98
C LYS A 225 3.99 17.51 59.36
N ARG A 226 3.36 16.42 59.78
CA ARG A 226 3.67 15.73 61.03
C ARG A 226 5.07 15.12 61.00
N GLU A 227 5.46 14.42 59.95
CA GLU A 227 6.82 13.86 59.79
C GLU A 227 7.89 14.98 59.80
N SER A 228 7.67 16.08 59.06
CA SER A 228 8.57 17.21 59.03
C SER A 228 8.68 17.91 60.41
N ALA A 229 7.61 17.99 61.18
CA ALA A 229 7.63 18.54 62.51
C ALA A 229 8.45 17.68 63.52
N ILE A 230 8.32 16.37 63.46
CA ILE A 230 9.12 15.42 64.23
C ILE A 230 10.62 15.56 63.87
N LEU A 231 10.96 15.59 62.56
CA LEU A 231 12.34 15.75 62.14
C LEU A 231 12.92 17.09 62.60
N HIS A 232 12.14 18.15 62.60
CA HIS A 232 12.55 19.47 63.05
C HIS A 232 12.82 19.50 64.53
N THR A 233 12.00 18.83 65.36
CA THR A 233 12.21 18.72 66.80
C THR A 233 13.47 17.89 67.18
N LEU A 234 13.88 17.00 66.31
CA LEU A 234 15.12 16.21 66.39
C LEU A 234 16.35 16.98 65.87
N GLY A 235 16.21 18.28 65.52
CA GLY A 235 17.29 19.13 65.08
C GLY A 235 17.64 19.12 63.60
N ALA A 236 16.81 18.52 62.73
CA ALA A 236 17.03 18.52 61.33
C ALA A 236 16.88 19.91 60.70
N LYS A 237 17.84 20.32 59.89
CA LYS A 237 17.78 21.60 59.16
C LYS A 237 16.70 21.54 58.07
N ARG A 238 15.94 22.60 57.85
CA ARG A 238 14.89 22.72 56.82
C ARG A 238 15.38 22.31 55.43
N SER A 239 16.63 22.60 55.08
CA SER A 239 17.24 22.21 53.81
C SER A 239 17.34 20.70 53.64
N LYS A 240 17.62 19.97 54.74
CA LYS A 240 17.70 18.48 54.69
C LYS A 240 16.32 17.83 54.52
N ILE A 241 15.29 18.39 55.16
CA ILE A 241 13.91 17.92 55.00
C ILE A 241 13.46 18.16 53.56
N PHE A 242 13.74 19.35 52.99
CA PHE A 242 13.42 19.61 51.58
C PHE A 242 14.15 18.68 50.61
N GLN A 243 15.45 18.42 50.83
CA GLN A 243 16.24 17.49 50.02
C GLN A 243 15.69 16.08 50.07
N SER A 244 15.23 15.60 51.23
CA SER A 244 14.63 14.26 51.38
C SER A 244 13.33 14.13 50.58
N VAL A 245 12.46 15.14 50.70
CA VAL A 245 11.20 15.17 49.93
C VAL A 245 11.45 15.26 48.41
N ALA A 246 12.39 16.13 48.02
CA ALA A 246 12.75 16.25 46.60
C ALA A 246 13.35 14.96 46.03
N ALA A 247 14.18 14.24 46.79
CA ALA A 247 14.73 12.96 46.38
C ALA A 247 13.66 11.90 46.23
N GLU A 248 12.67 11.85 47.13
CA GLU A 248 11.53 10.94 47.05
C GLU A 248 10.72 11.16 45.75
N PHE A 249 10.34 12.40 45.44
CA PHE A 249 9.64 12.74 44.21
C PHE A 249 10.47 12.46 42.95
N LEU A 250 11.76 12.67 43.01
CA LEU A 250 12.67 12.39 41.91
C LEU A 250 12.73 10.88 41.61
N VAL A 251 12.84 10.05 42.66
CA VAL A 251 12.85 8.58 42.51
C VAL A 251 11.51 8.08 41.98
N LEU A 252 10.39 8.57 42.51
CA LEU A 252 9.04 8.22 42.01
C LEU A 252 8.84 8.67 40.57
N GLY A 253 9.30 9.84 40.21
CA GLY A 253 9.22 10.36 38.85
C GLY A 253 10.06 9.53 37.86
N LEU A 254 11.29 9.13 38.25
CA LEU A 254 12.12 8.28 37.44
C LEU A 254 11.55 6.89 37.23
N LEU A 255 11.02 6.26 38.31
CA LEU A 255 10.36 4.96 38.21
C LEU A 255 9.12 5.00 37.32
N SER A 256 8.28 6.03 37.52
CA SER A 256 7.08 6.25 36.70
C SER A 256 7.42 6.49 35.23
N GLY A 257 8.43 7.32 34.96
CA GLY A 257 8.91 7.57 33.59
C GLY A 257 9.49 6.34 32.95
N PHE A 258 10.27 5.56 33.69
CA PHE A 258 10.83 4.30 33.18
C PHE A 258 9.75 3.27 32.81
N THR A 259 8.77 3.08 33.70
CA THR A 259 7.64 2.16 33.42
C THR A 259 6.80 2.61 32.24
N ALA A 260 6.57 3.91 32.09
CA ALA A 260 5.84 4.48 30.96
C ALA A 260 6.59 4.25 29.62
N VAL A 261 7.91 4.49 29.57
CA VAL A 261 8.73 4.25 28.39
C VAL A 261 8.75 2.77 28.04
N LEU A 262 8.89 1.89 29.03
CA LEU A 262 8.94 0.44 28.82
C LEU A 262 7.60 -0.08 28.27
N ALA A 263 6.49 0.37 28.81
CA ALA A 263 5.14 0.03 28.32
C ALA A 263 4.93 0.58 26.89
N ALA A 264 5.33 1.81 26.60
CA ALA A 264 5.21 2.41 25.28
C ALA A 264 6.05 1.65 24.23
N THR A 265 7.27 1.24 24.57
CA THR A 265 8.16 0.49 23.67
C THR A 265 7.60 -0.90 23.35
N ILE A 266 7.10 -1.62 24.37
CA ILE A 266 6.49 -2.94 24.17
C ILE A 266 5.25 -2.83 23.28
N PHE A 267 4.39 -1.85 23.54
CA PHE A 267 3.17 -1.65 22.78
C PHE A 267 3.46 -1.22 21.32
N SER A 268 4.42 -0.33 21.14
CA SER A 268 4.86 0.10 19.80
C SER A 268 5.45 -1.08 18.99
N GLY A 269 6.29 -1.91 19.62
CA GLY A 269 6.82 -3.12 18.99
C GLY A 269 5.73 -4.11 18.60
N PHE A 270 4.75 -4.34 19.47
CA PHE A 270 3.62 -5.20 19.18
C PHE A 270 2.79 -4.68 17.99
N LEU A 271 2.49 -3.38 17.95
CA LEU A 271 1.77 -2.76 16.84
C LEU A 271 2.54 -2.85 15.52
N SER A 272 3.85 -2.61 15.55
CA SER A 272 4.70 -2.68 14.36
C SER A 272 4.67 -4.06 13.70
N THR A 273 4.76 -5.12 14.50
CA THR A 273 4.85 -6.50 13.97
C THR A 273 3.49 -7.12 13.67
N GLN A 274 2.44 -6.79 14.43
CA GLN A 274 1.13 -7.45 14.30
C GLN A 274 0.12 -6.69 13.45
N VAL A 275 0.26 -5.36 13.33
CA VAL A 275 -0.71 -4.52 12.63
C VAL A 275 -0.16 -3.97 11.31
N PHE A 276 1.13 -3.65 11.28
CA PHE A 276 1.73 -3.02 10.10
C PHE A 276 2.65 -3.94 9.29
N ASP A 277 2.91 -5.17 9.75
CA ASP A 277 3.78 -6.16 9.06
C ASP A 277 5.15 -5.56 8.64
N LEU A 278 5.61 -4.56 9.40
CA LEU A 278 6.90 -3.91 9.17
C LEU A 278 7.99 -4.76 9.85
N ASN A 279 8.66 -5.58 9.06
CA ASN A 279 9.89 -6.27 9.44
C ASN A 279 11.12 -5.39 9.22
#